data_389a58d89065a3166b16e3f61d214a7a
#
_entry.id   389a58d89065a3166b16e3f61d214a7a
#
_cell.length_a   1.000
_cell.length_b   1.000
_cell.length_c   1.000
_cell.angle_alpha   90.00
_cell.angle_beta   90.00
_cell.angle_gamma   90.00
#
_symmetry.space_group_name_H-M   'P 1'
#
loop_
_entity.id
_entity.type
_entity.pdbx_description
1 polymer ?
#
loop_
_entity_poly.entity_id
_entity_poly.type
_entity_poly.pdbx_seq_one_letter_code
_entity_poly.pdbx_strand_id
1 'polypeptide(L)'
;REQVGGDALCSETSLNTEDSFIKNYRKSSQKIYKTQKAYLLKGEKFKEPEFGVIHGYLNIPQLKSVCKKMGASINEYLVSVFIWSIYTEYMHGMPEKRPVRVAVPVNLRPFFNSVTTKNFFAMVSAEFEAKKETYTFEEVLKIVCESLRSQINKEHLEDIFSYNVSLSL
;
A
#
# COMPACT_ATOMS: atom_id res chain seq x y z
N ARG A 1 -12.44 -34.90 1.71
CA ARG A 1 -11.37 -34.14 2.43
C ARG A 1 -10.15 -35.04 2.37
N GLU A 2 -9.30 -34.86 1.38
CA GLU A 2 -7.96 -35.42 1.39
C GLU A 2 -7.17 -34.74 2.50
N GLN A 3 -6.71 -35.54 3.44
CA GLN A 3 -5.68 -35.11 4.37
C GLN A 3 -4.43 -34.85 3.54
N VAL A 4 -4.07 -33.60 3.36
CA VAL A 4 -2.74 -33.24 2.92
C VAL A 4 -1.79 -33.83 3.96
N GLY A 5 -0.97 -34.80 3.55
CA GLY A 5 -0.06 -35.51 4.43
C GLY A 5 0.81 -34.53 5.22
N GLY A 6 0.78 -34.66 6.52
CA GLY A 6 1.41 -33.74 7.46
C GLY A 6 2.93 -33.78 7.49
N ASP A 7 3.60 -34.44 6.55
CA ASP A 7 5.05 -34.69 6.60
C ASP A 7 5.89 -33.89 5.61
N ALA A 8 5.26 -33.02 4.81
CA ALA A 8 5.96 -31.91 4.15
C ALA A 8 6.12 -30.74 5.12
N LEU A 9 6.33 -31.05 6.37
CA LEU A 9 6.51 -30.12 7.45
C LEU A 9 7.80 -29.36 7.24
N CYS A 10 7.59 -28.15 6.87
CA CYS A 10 8.18 -27.03 7.55
C CYS A 10 9.26 -27.46 8.53
N SER A 11 10.46 -27.63 8.05
CA SER A 11 11.62 -27.43 8.91
C SER A 11 11.63 -25.94 9.26
N GLU A 12 10.81 -25.55 10.26
CA GLU A 12 10.86 -24.21 10.81
C GLU A 12 12.28 -24.01 11.34
N THR A 13 13.04 -23.25 10.60
CA THR A 13 14.37 -22.85 11.04
C THR A 13 14.23 -21.60 11.94
N SER A 14 15.21 -21.34 12.76
CA SER A 14 15.26 -20.07 13.53
C SER A 14 15.13 -18.83 12.66
N LEU A 15 15.45 -18.93 11.37
CA LEU A 15 15.29 -17.86 10.37
C LEU A 15 13.82 -17.54 10.07
N ASN A 16 12.92 -18.52 10.17
CA ASN A 16 11.49 -18.29 9.93
C ASN A 16 10.83 -17.50 11.07
N THR A 17 11.38 -17.61 12.28
CA THR A 17 10.86 -16.94 13.49
C THR A 17 11.63 -15.67 13.86
N GLU A 18 12.72 -15.33 13.14
CA GLU A 18 13.49 -14.13 13.42
C GLU A 18 12.68 -12.85 13.27
N ASP A 19 13.04 -11.84 14.04
CA ASP A 19 12.53 -10.48 13.86
C ASP A 19 13.37 -9.75 12.80
N SER A 20 12.86 -9.75 11.57
CA SER A 20 13.55 -9.14 10.45
C SER A 20 13.59 -7.61 10.51
N PHE A 21 12.73 -6.97 11.30
CA PHE A 21 12.82 -5.53 11.55
C PHE A 21 14.04 -5.21 12.38
N ILE A 22 14.23 -5.89 13.50
CA ILE A 22 15.40 -5.69 14.39
C ILE A 22 16.68 -6.04 13.66
N LYS A 23 16.71 -7.16 12.94
CA LYS A 23 17.90 -7.61 12.19
C LYS A 23 18.38 -6.59 11.16
N ASN A 24 17.43 -5.93 10.47
CA ASN A 24 17.75 -4.98 9.40
C ASN A 24 17.69 -3.51 9.86
N TYR A 25 17.43 -3.28 11.15
CA TYR A 25 17.38 -1.94 11.71
C TYR A 25 18.74 -1.23 11.57
N ARG A 26 18.69 -0.01 11.08
CA ARG A 26 19.82 0.90 11.06
C ARG A 26 19.44 2.21 11.72
N LYS A 27 20.32 2.71 12.59
CA LYS A 27 20.21 4.04 13.15
C LYS A 27 20.48 5.05 12.03
N SER A 28 19.46 5.41 11.26
CA SER A 28 19.57 6.43 10.22
C SER A 28 19.31 7.82 10.80
N SER A 29 19.78 8.84 10.11
CA SER A 29 19.43 10.23 10.40
C SER A 29 17.98 10.46 9.95
N GLN A 30 17.06 10.23 10.85
CA GLN A 30 15.63 10.17 10.56
C GLN A 30 15.09 11.52 10.16
N LYS A 31 14.75 11.66 8.90
CA LYS A 31 13.96 12.79 8.42
C LYS A 31 12.51 12.57 8.85
N ILE A 32 12.03 13.36 9.80
CA ILE A 32 10.60 13.41 10.12
C ILE A 32 9.88 14.04 8.91
N TYR A 33 9.18 13.21 8.15
CA TYR A 33 8.36 13.68 7.05
C TYR A 33 7.08 14.31 7.61
N LYS A 34 7.04 15.65 7.67
CA LYS A 34 5.78 16.34 7.94
C LYS A 34 4.85 16.15 6.75
N THR A 35 3.86 15.31 6.92
CA THR A 35 2.86 15.07 5.88
C THR A 35 1.68 16.02 6.05
N GLN A 36 1.17 16.55 4.93
CA GLN A 36 -0.06 17.32 4.90
C GLN A 36 -1.25 16.42 5.34
N LYS A 37 -2.27 17.01 5.96
CA LYS A 37 -3.48 16.26 6.34
C LYS A 37 -4.18 15.73 5.08
N ALA A 38 -4.57 14.47 5.08
CA ALA A 38 -5.30 13.85 3.99
C ALA A 38 -6.76 14.35 3.89
N TYR A 39 -7.34 14.21 2.70
CA TYR A 39 -8.78 14.33 2.50
C TYR A 39 -9.50 13.30 3.37
N LEU A 40 -10.53 13.75 4.08
CA LEU A 40 -11.27 12.89 4.99
C LEU A 40 -12.61 12.52 4.36
N LEU A 41 -12.79 11.24 4.05
CA LEU A 41 -14.08 10.71 3.60
C LEU A 41 -15.11 10.84 4.74
N LYS A 42 -16.25 11.40 4.40
CA LYS A 42 -17.41 11.46 5.28
C LYS A 42 -18.40 10.37 4.86
N GLY A 43 -19.04 9.74 5.81
CA GLY A 43 -20.05 8.72 5.57
C GLY A 43 -20.98 8.59 6.76
N GLU A 44 -22.08 7.90 6.55
CA GLU A 44 -23.00 7.55 7.62
C GLU A 44 -22.37 6.46 8.48
N LYS A 45 -22.56 6.58 9.80
CA LYS A 45 -22.14 5.57 10.76
C LYS A 45 -23.28 4.60 11.01
N PHE A 46 -22.96 3.33 11.17
CA PHE A 46 -23.94 2.38 11.69
C PHE A 46 -24.39 2.82 13.10
N LYS A 47 -25.66 2.60 13.43
CA LYS A 47 -26.22 2.92 14.74
C LYS A 47 -25.67 2.02 15.86
N GLU A 48 -25.38 0.77 15.51
CA GLU A 48 -24.76 -0.24 16.36
C GLU A 48 -23.33 -0.50 15.88
N PRO A 49 -22.46 -1.15 16.69
CA PRO A 49 -21.09 -1.50 16.29
C PRO A 49 -21.13 -2.65 15.27
N GLU A 50 -21.53 -2.34 14.07
CA GLU A 50 -21.63 -3.25 12.92
C GLU A 50 -20.56 -2.93 11.89
N PHE A 51 -20.28 -3.88 11.00
CA PHE A 51 -19.45 -3.68 9.83
C PHE A 51 -20.10 -4.31 8.59
N GLY A 52 -19.94 -3.64 7.47
CA GLY A 52 -20.38 -4.16 6.17
C GLY A 52 -19.18 -4.73 5.40
N VAL A 53 -19.41 -5.79 4.63
CA VAL A 53 -18.42 -6.37 3.74
C VAL A 53 -18.96 -6.37 2.32
N ILE A 54 -18.17 -5.84 1.40
CA ILE A 54 -18.48 -5.86 -0.04
C ILE A 54 -17.43 -6.78 -0.70
N HIS A 55 -17.91 -7.77 -1.45
CA HIS A 55 -17.05 -8.68 -2.21
C HIS A 55 -17.08 -8.33 -3.69
N GLY A 56 -15.90 -8.25 -4.31
CA GLY A 56 -15.74 -8.10 -5.74
C GLY A 56 -14.85 -9.20 -6.32
N TYR A 57 -15.22 -9.72 -7.49
CA TYR A 57 -14.48 -10.76 -8.19
C TYR A 57 -13.95 -10.21 -9.52
N LEU A 58 -12.65 -10.33 -9.75
CA LEU A 58 -11.99 -9.84 -10.95
C LEU A 58 -11.30 -10.99 -11.69
N ASN A 59 -11.42 -10.99 -13.01
CA ASN A 59 -10.68 -11.93 -13.86
C ASN A 59 -9.22 -11.47 -13.96
N ILE A 60 -8.30 -12.19 -13.33
CA ILE A 60 -6.89 -11.81 -13.26
C ILE A 60 -6.20 -11.72 -14.63
N PRO A 61 -6.37 -12.67 -15.58
CA PRO A 61 -5.83 -12.53 -16.93
C PRO A 61 -6.27 -11.25 -17.65
N GLN A 62 -7.55 -10.91 -17.59
CA GLN A 62 -8.08 -9.69 -18.20
C GLN A 62 -7.51 -8.44 -17.52
N LEU A 63 -7.51 -8.40 -16.19
CA LEU A 63 -6.96 -7.30 -15.42
C LEU A 63 -5.47 -7.08 -15.75
N LYS A 64 -4.67 -8.15 -15.79
CA LYS A 64 -3.25 -8.07 -16.20
C LYS A 64 -3.09 -7.49 -17.60
N SER A 65 -3.95 -7.86 -18.55
CA SER A 65 -3.90 -7.33 -19.91
C SER A 65 -4.15 -5.82 -19.95
N VAL A 66 -5.14 -5.34 -19.19
CA VAL A 66 -5.45 -3.90 -19.07
C VAL A 66 -4.28 -3.15 -18.42
N CYS A 67 -3.81 -3.63 -17.28
CA CYS A 67 -2.70 -3.01 -16.56
C CYS A 67 -1.44 -2.89 -17.44
N LYS A 68 -1.11 -3.97 -18.20
CA LYS A 68 0.03 -3.95 -19.11
C LYS A 68 -0.11 -2.89 -20.19
N LYS A 69 -1.31 -2.73 -20.78
CA LYS A 69 -1.57 -1.69 -21.80
C LYS A 69 -1.39 -0.28 -21.23
N MET A 70 -1.70 -0.10 -19.95
CA MET A 70 -1.60 1.19 -19.25
C MET A 70 -0.24 1.40 -18.56
N GLY A 71 0.71 0.46 -18.68
CA GLY A 71 2.04 0.58 -18.09
C GLY A 71 2.06 0.53 -16.57
N ALA A 72 1.05 -0.11 -15.95
CA ALA A 72 0.87 -0.19 -14.51
C ALA A 72 0.89 -1.65 -14.01
N SER A 73 1.27 -1.85 -12.76
CA SER A 73 1.02 -3.10 -12.05
C SER A 73 -0.45 -3.20 -11.63
N ILE A 74 -0.91 -4.39 -11.27
CA ILE A 74 -2.29 -4.58 -10.77
C ILE A 74 -2.53 -3.71 -9.53
N ASN A 75 -1.56 -3.64 -8.62
CA ASN A 75 -1.70 -2.84 -7.40
C ASN A 75 -1.81 -1.35 -7.71
N GLU A 76 -0.92 -0.80 -8.56
CA GLU A 76 -0.99 0.58 -9.00
C GLU A 76 -2.33 0.90 -9.66
N TYR A 77 -2.81 0.01 -10.52
CA TYR A 77 -4.09 0.18 -11.20
C TYR A 77 -5.27 0.21 -10.22
N LEU A 78 -5.36 -0.77 -9.30
CA LEU A 78 -6.46 -0.84 -8.34
C LEU A 78 -6.44 0.33 -7.34
N VAL A 79 -5.27 0.75 -6.88
CA VAL A 79 -5.12 1.95 -6.05
C VAL A 79 -5.58 3.19 -6.82
N SER A 80 -5.25 3.28 -8.11
CA SER A 80 -5.68 4.39 -8.96
C SER A 80 -7.19 4.40 -9.18
N VAL A 81 -7.82 3.24 -9.38
CA VAL A 81 -9.28 3.11 -9.47
C VAL A 81 -9.94 3.59 -8.18
N PHE A 82 -9.39 3.21 -7.02
CA PHE A 82 -9.90 3.63 -5.74
C PHE A 82 -9.78 5.15 -5.54
N ILE A 83 -8.63 5.74 -5.85
CA ILE A 83 -8.42 7.20 -5.79
C ILE A 83 -9.34 7.91 -6.79
N TRP A 84 -9.47 7.38 -8.00
CA TRP A 84 -10.37 7.92 -9.02
C TRP A 84 -11.82 7.95 -8.55
N SER A 85 -12.28 6.87 -7.92
CA SER A 85 -13.65 6.82 -7.37
C SER A 85 -13.85 7.87 -6.27
N ILE A 86 -12.86 8.10 -5.42
CA ILE A 86 -12.94 9.17 -4.41
C ILE A 86 -13.01 10.54 -5.10
N TYR A 87 -12.17 10.77 -6.09
CA TYR A 87 -12.12 12.03 -6.82
C TYR A 87 -13.45 12.33 -7.54
N THR A 88 -14.04 11.34 -8.19
CA THR A 88 -15.31 11.54 -8.94
C THR A 88 -16.52 11.60 -8.02
N GLU A 89 -16.65 10.68 -7.07
CA GLU A 89 -17.88 10.51 -6.29
C GLU A 89 -17.96 11.43 -5.07
N TYR A 90 -16.81 11.68 -4.41
CA TYR A 90 -16.80 12.47 -3.17
C TYR A 90 -16.30 13.90 -3.39
N MET A 91 -15.34 14.10 -4.30
CA MET A 91 -14.81 15.42 -4.61
C MET A 91 -15.51 16.05 -5.83
N HIS A 92 -16.38 15.29 -6.53
CA HIS A 92 -17.11 15.73 -7.72
C HIS A 92 -16.23 16.35 -8.81
N GLY A 93 -15.00 15.82 -8.95
CA GLY A 93 -14.02 16.32 -9.91
C GLY A 93 -13.44 17.69 -9.58
N MET A 94 -13.70 18.22 -8.39
CA MET A 94 -13.27 19.56 -7.99
C MET A 94 -11.88 19.56 -7.34
N PRO A 95 -11.13 20.67 -7.46
CA PRO A 95 -9.86 20.86 -6.76
C PRO A 95 -10.06 20.81 -5.23
N GLU A 96 -9.10 20.18 -4.54
CA GLU A 96 -9.09 20.11 -3.09
C GLU A 96 -7.65 20.30 -2.58
N LYS A 97 -7.52 21.06 -1.49
CA LYS A 97 -6.21 21.36 -0.89
C LYS A 97 -5.58 20.16 -0.19
N ARG A 98 -6.41 19.22 0.27
CA ARG A 98 -5.94 18.02 0.97
C ARG A 98 -5.80 16.87 0.00
N PRO A 99 -4.65 16.21 -0.07
CA PRO A 99 -4.46 15.07 -0.95
C PRO A 99 -5.32 13.89 -0.53
N VAL A 100 -5.82 13.14 -1.50
CA VAL A 100 -6.30 11.79 -1.27
C VAL A 100 -5.08 10.91 -1.02
N ARG A 101 -5.10 10.13 0.07
CA ARG A 101 -4.03 9.22 0.45
C ARG A 101 -4.54 7.82 0.66
N VAL A 102 -3.88 6.87 0.04
CA VAL A 102 -4.15 5.44 0.21
C VAL A 102 -2.89 4.79 0.76
N ALA A 103 -3.01 4.18 1.94
CA ALA A 103 -1.92 3.43 2.54
C ALA A 103 -1.78 2.06 1.84
N VAL A 104 -0.58 1.77 1.35
CA VAL A 104 -0.26 0.55 0.60
C VAL A 104 0.83 -0.22 1.34
N PRO A 105 0.56 -1.44 1.84
CA PRO A 105 1.57 -2.28 2.45
C PRO A 105 2.50 -2.87 1.39
N VAL A 106 3.80 -2.75 1.61
CA VAL A 106 4.86 -3.29 0.74
C VAL A 106 5.60 -4.39 1.46
N ASN A 107 5.63 -5.59 0.88
CA ASN A 107 6.40 -6.72 1.40
C ASN A 107 7.90 -6.40 1.33
N LEU A 108 8.57 -6.43 2.48
CA LEU A 108 10.00 -6.11 2.59
C LEU A 108 10.92 -7.29 2.30
N ARG A 109 10.42 -8.53 2.31
CA ARG A 109 11.25 -9.73 2.13
C ARG A 109 12.14 -9.69 0.88
N PRO A 110 11.63 -9.27 -0.31
CA PRO A 110 12.47 -9.22 -1.51
C PRO A 110 13.61 -8.19 -1.42
N PHE A 111 13.45 -7.14 -0.64
CA PHE A 111 14.43 -6.05 -0.50
C PHE A 111 15.52 -6.36 0.53
N PHE A 112 15.20 -7.19 1.54
CA PHE A 112 16.07 -7.46 2.69
C PHE A 112 16.45 -8.95 2.83
N ASN A 113 16.18 -9.75 1.81
CA ASN A 113 16.49 -11.18 1.77
C ASN A 113 16.08 -11.93 3.06
N SER A 114 14.85 -11.72 3.49
CA SER A 114 14.28 -12.34 4.68
C SER A 114 13.37 -13.51 4.31
N VAL A 115 13.41 -14.58 5.09
CA VAL A 115 12.51 -15.74 4.99
C VAL A 115 11.57 -15.85 6.18
N THR A 116 11.48 -14.78 7.01
CA THR A 116 10.61 -14.78 8.17
C THR A 116 9.15 -15.00 7.79
N THR A 117 8.43 -15.77 8.60
CA THR A 117 6.97 -15.95 8.48
C THR A 117 6.19 -14.86 9.22
N LYS A 118 6.88 -14.08 10.08
CA LYS A 118 6.29 -12.93 10.77
C LYS A 118 5.95 -11.80 9.79
N ASN A 119 5.08 -10.88 10.20
CA ASN A 119 4.79 -9.68 9.44
C ASN A 119 6.07 -8.87 9.20
N PHE A 120 6.42 -8.69 7.93
CA PHE A 120 7.58 -7.89 7.53
C PHE A 120 7.22 -7.06 6.31
N PHE A 121 6.61 -5.90 6.57
CA PHE A 121 6.16 -4.96 5.55
C PHE A 121 6.36 -3.51 6.03
N ALA A 122 6.44 -2.58 5.08
CA ALA A 122 6.36 -1.15 5.34
C ALA A 122 5.11 -0.58 4.67
N MET A 123 4.60 0.53 5.22
CA MET A 123 3.48 1.26 4.63
C MET A 123 4.01 2.41 3.80
N VAL A 124 3.69 2.44 2.53
CA VAL A 124 3.88 3.61 1.66
C VAL A 124 2.55 4.29 1.40
N SER A 125 2.57 5.53 0.97
CA SER A 125 1.36 6.31 0.73
C SER A 125 1.25 6.69 -0.74
N ALA A 126 0.24 6.14 -1.43
CA ALA A 126 -0.14 6.67 -2.73
C ALA A 126 -0.86 8.00 -2.52
N GLU A 127 -0.37 9.07 -3.14
CA GLU A 127 -0.90 10.42 -2.96
C GLU A 127 -1.40 10.98 -4.29
N PHE A 128 -2.57 11.62 -4.23
CA PHE A 128 -3.15 12.36 -5.33
C PHE A 128 -3.66 13.72 -4.84
N GLU A 129 -3.12 14.80 -5.40
CA GLU A 129 -3.58 16.16 -5.16
C GLU A 129 -4.38 16.67 -6.37
N ALA A 130 -5.66 16.95 -6.16
CA ALA A 130 -6.52 17.55 -7.18
C ALA A 130 -6.26 19.06 -7.28
N LYS A 131 -5.27 19.47 -8.08
CA LYS A 131 -4.86 20.89 -8.25
C LYS A 131 -5.62 21.62 -9.34
N LYS A 132 -6.28 20.91 -10.24
CA LYS A 132 -7.10 21.45 -11.33
C LYS A 132 -8.46 20.77 -11.37
N GLU A 133 -9.39 21.36 -12.07
CA GLU A 133 -10.63 20.70 -12.47
C GLU A 133 -10.34 19.69 -13.59
N THR A 134 -11.11 18.63 -13.62
CA THR A 134 -11.15 17.66 -14.72
C THR A 134 -9.82 16.93 -14.96
N TYR A 135 -9.48 15.99 -14.09
CA TYR A 135 -8.47 14.96 -14.38
C TYR A 135 -9.10 13.84 -15.19
N THR A 136 -8.34 13.17 -16.05
CA THR A 136 -8.70 11.88 -16.64
C THR A 136 -8.19 10.75 -15.74
N PHE A 137 -8.72 9.54 -15.94
CA PHE A 137 -8.23 8.37 -15.19
C PHE A 137 -6.74 8.10 -15.45
N GLU A 138 -6.30 8.28 -16.69
CA GLU A 138 -4.90 8.11 -17.10
C GLU A 138 -3.97 9.10 -16.39
N GLU A 139 -4.40 10.34 -16.21
CA GLU A 139 -3.63 11.33 -15.45
C GLU A 139 -3.51 10.93 -13.97
N VAL A 140 -4.60 10.48 -13.34
CA VAL A 140 -4.58 9.99 -11.97
C VAL A 140 -3.70 8.75 -11.84
N LEU A 141 -3.83 7.79 -12.76
CA LEU A 141 -3.00 6.59 -12.80
C LEU A 141 -1.51 6.95 -12.87
N LYS A 142 -1.14 7.87 -13.73
CA LYS A 142 0.25 8.33 -13.88
C LYS A 142 0.77 8.92 -12.57
N ILE A 143 0.02 9.81 -11.92
CA ILE A 143 0.39 10.43 -10.65
C ILE A 143 0.56 9.37 -9.56
N VAL A 144 -0.36 8.43 -9.46
CA VAL A 144 -0.31 7.33 -8.47
C VAL A 144 0.89 6.42 -8.71
N CYS A 145 1.14 6.04 -9.97
CA CYS A 145 2.32 5.24 -10.32
C CYS A 145 3.62 5.95 -9.93
N GLU A 146 3.76 7.23 -10.24
CA GLU A 146 4.93 8.03 -9.88
C GLU A 146 5.09 8.12 -8.36
N SER A 147 4.00 8.38 -7.63
CA SER A 147 3.98 8.43 -6.17
C SER A 147 4.43 7.12 -5.53
N LEU A 148 3.94 5.99 -6.00
CA LEU A 148 4.32 4.68 -5.45
C LEU A 148 5.74 4.29 -5.83
N ARG A 149 6.12 4.44 -7.11
CA ARG A 149 7.46 4.04 -7.60
C ARG A 149 8.59 4.83 -6.96
N SER A 150 8.37 6.10 -6.65
CA SER A 150 9.35 6.92 -5.94
C SER A 150 9.63 6.44 -4.52
N GLN A 151 8.67 5.77 -3.88
CA GLN A 151 8.77 5.29 -2.51
C GLN A 151 9.19 3.81 -2.39
N ILE A 152 8.91 2.99 -3.43
CA ILE A 152 9.19 1.54 -3.39
C ILE A 152 10.63 1.27 -3.85
N ASN A 153 11.58 1.68 -3.04
CA ASN A 153 13.01 1.35 -3.18
C ASN A 153 13.59 0.99 -1.82
N LYS A 154 14.70 0.26 -1.84
CA LYS A 154 15.31 -0.30 -0.61
C LYS A 154 15.64 0.76 0.42
N GLU A 155 16.26 1.86 0.01
CA GLU A 155 16.69 2.94 0.90
C GLU A 155 15.51 3.60 1.61
N HIS A 156 14.49 4.01 0.85
CA HIS A 156 13.30 4.64 1.43
C HIS A 156 12.51 3.70 2.34
N LEU A 157 12.37 2.42 1.95
CA LEU A 157 11.70 1.41 2.78
C LEU A 157 12.48 1.14 4.07
N GLU A 158 13.82 1.13 4.01
CA GLU A 158 14.68 1.00 5.20
C GLU A 158 14.51 2.18 6.16
N ASP A 159 14.44 3.39 5.65
CA ASP A 159 14.18 4.59 6.44
C ASP A 159 12.83 4.54 7.15
N ILE A 160 11.76 4.14 6.43
CA ILE A 160 10.41 4.04 7.00
C ILE A 160 10.37 3.05 8.16
N PHE A 161 10.84 1.81 7.96
CA PHE A 161 10.73 0.83 9.04
C PHE A 161 11.71 1.09 10.18
N SER A 162 12.91 1.62 9.90
CA SER A 162 13.89 1.97 10.93
C SER A 162 13.37 3.09 11.84
N TYR A 163 12.64 4.05 11.27
CA TYR A 163 11.93 5.05 12.06
C TYR A 163 10.90 4.42 13.00
N ASN A 164 10.07 3.52 12.49
CA ASN A 164 9.04 2.85 13.29
C ASN A 164 9.66 1.99 14.41
N VAL A 165 10.73 1.27 14.11
CA VAL A 165 11.47 0.48 15.12
C VAL A 165 12.05 1.39 16.21
N SER A 166 12.61 2.54 15.84
CA SER A 166 13.19 3.49 16.81
C SER A 166 12.16 4.11 17.76
N LEU A 167 10.89 4.16 17.38
CA LEU A 167 9.80 4.60 18.26
C LEU A 167 9.36 3.52 19.26
N SER A 168 9.74 2.26 19.02
CA SER A 168 9.36 1.10 19.82
C SER A 168 10.48 0.65 20.77
N LEU A 169 11.71 1.17 20.60
CA LEU A 169 12.87 0.95 21.45
C LEU A 169 12.98 2.03 22.53
#